data_81bba5bd28b7b525b0fbd14405415bf8
#
_entry.id   81bba5bd28b7b525b0fbd14405415bf8
#
_cell.length_a   1.000
_cell.length_b   1.000
_cell.length_c   1.000
_cell.angle_alpha   90.00
_cell.angle_beta   90.00
_cell.angle_gamma   90.00
#
_symmetry.space_group_name_H-M   'P 1'
#
loop_
_entity.id
_entity.type
_entity.pdbx_description
1 polymer ?
#
loop_
_entity_poly.entity_id
_entity_poly.type
_entity_poly.pdbx_seq_one_letter_code
_entity_poly.pdbx_strand_id
1 'polypeptide(L)'
;NLYSNVYMGEIQGQSLGIDVDVFTDEGKSVKDGEKGGLVVKKPFPSMPVKFWGDDDGQKYHKAYFNKFENIWHHGDFIERTINNGFIMRGRSDATLNPGGVRIGTSEIYQQVEDIDFITEGLVVGQDYNDDVRIVLFITTKNNEELDDEKIKTIKSKIRKNCSPKHVPSVVI
;
A
#
# COMPACT_ATOMS: atom_id res chain seq x y z
N ASN A 1 0.06 1.83 22.50
CA ASN A 1 -0.81 2.79 23.17
C ASN A 1 -1.63 2.10 24.26
N LEU A 2 -1.49 2.55 25.52
CA LEU A 2 -2.18 1.93 26.68
C LEU A 2 -3.69 2.20 26.69
N TYR A 3 -4.16 3.15 25.92
CA TYR A 3 -5.57 3.59 25.91
C TYR A 3 -6.39 3.03 24.74
N SER A 4 -5.78 2.26 23.86
CA SER A 4 -6.46 1.68 22.70
C SER A 4 -6.36 0.16 22.71
N ASN A 5 -7.42 -0.50 22.27
CA ASN A 5 -7.40 -1.94 22.07
C ASN A 5 -6.43 -2.35 20.98
N VAL A 6 -5.91 -3.55 21.06
CA VAL A 6 -5.07 -4.17 20.03
C VAL A 6 -5.94 -5.10 19.19
N TYR A 7 -5.96 -4.88 17.90
CA TYR A 7 -6.63 -5.76 16.94
C TYR A 7 -5.59 -6.37 16.01
N MET A 8 -5.78 -7.63 15.68
CA MET A 8 -4.84 -8.36 14.82
C MET A 8 -4.77 -7.72 13.42
N GLY A 9 -3.55 -7.41 12.97
CA GLY A 9 -3.31 -6.79 11.66
C GLY A 9 -3.52 -5.28 11.61
N GLU A 10 -3.89 -4.63 12.73
CA GLU A 10 -4.10 -3.18 12.80
C GLU A 10 -2.99 -2.45 13.58
N ILE A 11 -2.63 -1.28 13.10
CA ILE A 11 -1.95 -0.26 13.91
C ILE A 11 -3.01 0.37 14.81
N GLN A 12 -2.77 0.42 16.13
CA GLN A 12 -3.75 0.79 17.16
C GLN A 12 -4.42 2.17 16.98
N GLY A 13 -3.86 3.05 16.18
CA GLY A 13 -4.36 4.40 15.98
C GLY A 13 -3.22 5.43 15.95
N GLN A 14 -3.60 6.70 15.92
CA GLN A 14 -2.64 7.78 15.85
C GLN A 14 -1.87 7.96 17.15
N SER A 15 -0.60 8.39 17.04
CA SER A 15 0.21 8.79 18.19
C SER A 15 -0.27 10.13 18.75
N LEU A 16 -0.06 10.34 20.06
CA LEU A 16 -0.37 11.62 20.71
C LEU A 16 0.42 12.76 20.04
N GLY A 17 -0.27 13.86 19.75
CA GLY A 17 0.33 15.03 19.12
C GLY A 17 0.49 14.94 17.59
N ILE A 18 0.00 13.88 16.95
CA ILE A 18 0.02 13.72 15.48
C ILE A 18 -1.42 13.62 14.98
N ASP A 19 -1.88 14.61 14.22
CA ASP A 19 -3.25 14.66 13.66
C ASP A 19 -3.30 13.91 12.33
N VAL A 20 -3.36 12.56 12.42
CA VAL A 20 -3.37 11.65 11.26
C VAL A 20 -4.76 11.59 10.63
N ASP A 21 -4.80 11.54 9.31
CA ASP A 21 -6.00 11.26 8.53
C ASP A 21 -5.68 10.38 7.31
N VAL A 22 -6.71 9.91 6.64
CA VAL A 22 -6.61 9.13 5.40
C VAL A 22 -7.38 9.87 4.33
N PHE A 23 -6.71 10.28 3.26
CA PHE A 23 -7.32 11.09 2.20
C PHE A 23 -7.47 10.32 0.89
N THR A 24 -8.57 10.60 0.21
CA THR A 24 -8.73 10.26 -1.22
C THR A 24 -7.75 11.08 -2.07
N ASP A 25 -7.63 10.78 -3.35
CA ASP A 25 -6.77 11.56 -4.25
C ASP A 25 -7.26 13.00 -4.45
N GLU A 26 -8.55 13.28 -4.20
CA GLU A 26 -9.16 14.61 -4.21
C GLU A 26 -8.98 15.38 -2.89
N GLY A 27 -8.23 14.84 -1.93
CA GLY A 27 -7.95 15.50 -0.64
C GLY A 27 -9.11 15.46 0.36
N LYS A 28 -10.03 14.52 0.23
CA LYS A 28 -11.13 14.33 1.18
C LYS A 28 -10.84 13.18 2.14
N SER A 29 -11.23 13.37 3.42
CA SER A 29 -11.14 12.30 4.42
C SER A 29 -12.02 11.11 4.03
N VAL A 30 -11.45 9.90 4.12
CA VAL A 30 -12.19 8.66 3.85
C VAL A 30 -13.06 8.27 5.05
N LYS A 31 -14.05 7.41 4.80
CA LYS A 31 -14.84 6.77 5.87
C LYS A 31 -14.12 5.55 6.42
N ASP A 32 -14.64 5.04 7.54
CA ASP A 32 -14.17 3.78 8.11
C ASP A 32 -14.39 2.62 7.13
N GLY A 33 -13.39 1.76 6.99
CA GLY A 33 -13.33 0.69 5.99
C GLY A 33 -12.85 1.12 4.61
N GLU A 34 -12.60 2.41 4.38
CA GLU A 34 -12.10 2.91 3.10
C GLU A 34 -10.57 3.12 3.14
N LYS A 35 -9.96 3.09 1.94
CA LYS A 35 -8.51 3.22 1.72
C LYS A 35 -8.17 4.59 1.15
N GLY A 36 -6.96 5.05 1.44
CA GLY A 36 -6.43 6.30 0.89
C GLY A 36 -4.98 6.54 1.26
N GLY A 37 -4.50 7.74 0.95
CA GLY A 37 -3.16 8.19 1.32
C GLY A 37 -3.10 8.62 2.78
N LEU A 38 -2.06 8.16 3.51
CA LEU A 38 -1.77 8.64 4.86
C LEU A 38 -1.36 10.11 4.82
N VAL A 39 -2.04 10.93 5.59
CA VAL A 39 -1.71 12.34 5.73
C VAL A 39 -1.61 12.76 7.20
N VAL A 40 -0.86 13.83 7.47
CA VAL A 40 -0.84 14.50 8.77
C VAL A 40 -1.25 15.96 8.55
N LYS A 41 -2.34 16.35 9.20
CA LYS A 41 -3.01 17.62 8.94
C LYS A 41 -2.38 18.82 9.64
N LYS A 42 -1.57 18.59 10.68
CA LYS A 42 -0.93 19.63 11.47
C LYS A 42 0.55 19.34 11.68
N PRO A 43 1.38 20.35 11.89
CA PRO A 43 2.77 20.14 12.29
C PRO A 43 2.87 19.24 13.52
N PHE A 44 3.87 18.38 13.57
CA PHE A 44 4.08 17.41 14.64
C PHE A 44 5.55 17.44 15.13
N PRO A 45 5.82 17.02 16.39
CA PRO A 45 7.14 17.21 17.02
C PRO A 45 8.32 16.57 16.30
N SER A 46 8.11 15.42 15.64
CA SER A 46 9.16 14.70 14.89
C SER A 46 9.20 15.03 13.40
N MET A 47 8.49 16.08 12.98
CA MET A 47 8.51 16.54 11.59
C MET A 47 9.91 17.06 11.23
N PRO A 48 10.54 16.61 10.14
CA PRO A 48 11.82 17.16 9.69
C PRO A 48 11.74 18.65 9.40
N VAL A 49 12.79 19.39 9.75
CA VAL A 49 12.87 20.83 9.49
C VAL A 49 13.23 21.10 8.04
N LYS A 50 14.15 20.30 7.48
CA LYS A 50 14.60 20.36 6.08
C LYS A 50 15.40 19.10 5.71
N PHE A 51 15.68 18.92 4.43
CA PHE A 51 16.62 17.91 3.96
C PHE A 51 18.05 18.48 3.90
N TRP A 52 19.03 17.62 4.03
CA TRP A 52 20.42 17.97 3.80
C TRP A 52 20.64 18.36 2.33
N GLY A 53 21.31 19.50 2.09
CA GLY A 53 21.53 20.01 0.73
C GLY A 53 20.27 20.45 -0.01
N ASP A 54 19.26 20.90 0.71
CA ASP A 54 17.99 21.44 0.19
C ASP A 54 17.79 22.86 0.77
N ASP A 55 18.64 23.79 0.33
CA ASP A 55 18.70 25.14 0.92
C ASP A 55 17.46 25.96 0.57
N ASP A 56 16.84 25.73 -0.58
CA ASP A 56 15.60 26.35 -1.03
C ASP A 56 14.32 25.63 -0.57
N GLY A 57 14.45 24.46 0.10
CA GLY A 57 13.34 23.66 0.61
C GLY A 57 12.49 22.96 -0.46
N GLN A 58 12.89 23.01 -1.73
CA GLN A 58 12.07 22.46 -2.83
C GLN A 58 11.96 20.94 -2.79
N LYS A 59 13.04 20.23 -2.43
CA LYS A 59 13.01 18.75 -2.32
C LYS A 59 12.09 18.32 -1.19
N TYR A 60 12.18 19.01 -0.05
CA TYR A 60 11.32 18.77 1.10
C TYR A 60 9.85 19.02 0.78
N HIS A 61 9.55 20.16 0.16
CA HIS A 61 8.19 20.49 -0.28
C HIS A 61 7.65 19.45 -1.29
N LYS A 62 8.45 19.10 -2.29
CA LYS A 62 8.08 18.09 -3.28
C LYS A 62 7.81 16.72 -2.66
N ALA A 63 8.59 16.34 -1.64
CA ALA A 63 8.44 15.03 -1.00
C ALA A 63 7.12 14.90 -0.22
N TYR A 64 6.69 15.97 0.46
CA TYR A 64 5.61 15.86 1.44
C TYR A 64 4.41 16.76 1.21
N PHE A 65 4.54 17.87 0.47
CA PHE A 65 3.48 18.88 0.32
C PHE A 65 3.03 19.11 -1.13
N ASN A 66 3.61 18.41 -2.09
CA ASN A 66 3.29 18.59 -3.51
C ASN A 66 1.88 18.09 -3.86
N LYS A 67 1.36 17.09 -3.14
CA LYS A 67 0.06 16.49 -3.43
C LYS A 67 -1.10 17.27 -2.82
N PHE A 68 -0.94 17.75 -1.59
CA PHE A 68 -1.95 18.49 -0.86
C PHE A 68 -1.30 19.73 -0.23
N GLU A 69 -1.84 20.90 -0.50
CA GLU A 69 -1.31 22.15 0.00
C GLU A 69 -1.38 22.20 1.54
N ASN A 70 -0.25 22.47 2.19
CA ASN A 70 -0.11 22.56 3.66
C ASN A 70 -0.48 21.28 4.44
N ILE A 71 -0.65 20.14 3.77
CA ILE A 71 -0.93 18.85 4.38
C ILE A 71 0.23 17.89 4.09
N TRP A 72 0.83 17.34 5.14
CA TRP A 72 1.89 16.33 5.01
C TRP A 72 1.33 15.05 4.40
N HIS A 73 1.74 14.71 3.19
CA HIS A 73 1.46 13.44 2.55
C HIS A 73 2.61 12.46 2.80
N HIS A 74 2.36 11.42 3.60
CA HIS A 74 3.42 10.50 4.06
C HIS A 74 3.93 9.58 2.95
N GLY A 75 3.11 9.33 1.96
CA GLY A 75 3.44 8.44 0.85
C GLY A 75 3.08 6.98 1.09
N ASP A 76 2.35 6.68 2.14
CA ASP A 76 1.78 5.36 2.40
C ASP A 76 0.31 5.30 2.03
N PHE A 77 -0.11 4.13 1.53
CA PHE A 77 -1.50 3.79 1.23
C PHE A 77 -2.03 2.92 2.35
N ILE A 78 -3.06 3.39 3.03
CA ILE A 78 -3.60 2.76 4.23
C ILE A 78 -5.12 2.68 4.19
N GLU A 79 -5.67 1.84 5.04
CA GLU A 79 -7.11 1.74 5.30
C GLU A 79 -7.39 2.22 6.73
N ARG A 80 -8.43 3.05 6.89
CA ARG A 80 -8.97 3.38 8.21
C ARG A 80 -9.92 2.28 8.65
N THR A 81 -9.75 1.76 9.86
CA THR A 81 -10.61 0.72 10.40
C THR A 81 -11.74 1.30 11.25
N ILE A 82 -12.80 0.51 11.43
CA ILE A 82 -13.92 0.85 12.33
C ILE A 82 -13.50 0.95 13.81
N ASN A 83 -12.31 0.45 14.13
CA ASN A 83 -11.72 0.47 15.48
C ASN A 83 -10.87 1.72 15.74
N ASN A 84 -10.90 2.71 14.86
CA ASN A 84 -10.00 3.87 14.82
C ASN A 84 -8.51 3.49 14.67
N GLY A 85 -8.23 2.31 14.15
CA GLY A 85 -6.91 1.84 13.78
C GLY A 85 -6.63 2.05 12.30
N PHE A 86 -5.48 1.56 11.86
CA PHE A 86 -5.06 1.64 10.46
C PHE A 86 -4.47 0.30 10.01
N ILE A 87 -4.75 -0.08 8.77
CA ILE A 87 -4.09 -1.22 8.12
C ILE A 87 -3.18 -0.68 7.02
N MET A 88 -1.90 -1.06 7.06
CA MET A 88 -0.95 -0.73 6.00
C MET A 88 -1.28 -1.54 4.74
N ARG A 89 -1.49 -0.83 3.61
CA ARG A 89 -1.76 -1.44 2.30
C ARG A 89 -0.59 -1.30 1.32
N GLY A 90 0.48 -0.66 1.73
CA GLY A 90 1.71 -0.47 0.98
C GLY A 90 2.06 1.00 0.77
N ARG A 91 2.96 1.26 -0.18
CA ARG A 91 3.34 2.62 -0.58
C ARG A 91 2.35 3.18 -1.59
N SER A 92 2.06 4.48 -1.49
CA SER A 92 1.17 5.16 -2.45
C SER A 92 1.73 5.19 -3.89
N ASP A 93 3.06 5.23 -4.01
CA ASP A 93 3.80 5.20 -5.27
C ASP A 93 3.94 3.79 -5.87
N ALA A 94 3.70 2.76 -5.07
CA ALA A 94 3.71 1.35 -5.47
C ALA A 94 2.29 0.75 -5.59
N THR A 95 1.24 1.56 -5.47
CA THR A 95 -0.13 1.06 -5.68
C THR A 95 -0.37 0.75 -7.15
N LEU A 96 -1.10 -0.35 -7.38
CA LEU A 96 -1.52 -0.80 -8.71
C LEU A 96 -2.88 -0.20 -9.04
N ASN A 97 -3.17 0.01 -10.32
CA ASN A 97 -4.44 0.60 -10.73
C ASN A 97 -5.09 -0.12 -11.93
N PRO A 98 -5.26 -1.46 -11.89
CA PRO A 98 -5.81 -2.21 -13.01
C PRO A 98 -7.30 -1.89 -13.22
N GLY A 99 -7.63 -1.40 -14.41
CA GLY A 99 -9.00 -1.00 -14.75
C GLY A 99 -9.57 0.05 -13.81
N GLY A 100 -8.75 1.01 -13.35
CA GLY A 100 -9.14 2.11 -12.47
C GLY A 100 -9.36 1.73 -11.00
N VAL A 101 -9.08 0.50 -10.60
CA VAL A 101 -9.22 0.04 -9.20
C VAL A 101 -7.87 0.11 -8.49
N ARG A 102 -7.76 0.96 -7.47
CA ARG A 102 -6.53 1.12 -6.70
C ARG A 102 -6.32 -0.06 -5.75
N ILE A 103 -5.20 -0.77 -5.89
CA ILE A 103 -4.84 -1.99 -5.17
C ILE A 103 -3.49 -1.77 -4.48
N GLY A 104 -3.43 -2.08 -3.18
CA GLY A 104 -2.17 -2.12 -2.45
C GLY A 104 -1.39 -3.40 -2.76
N THR A 105 -0.10 -3.28 -3.05
CA THR A 105 0.74 -4.45 -3.34
C THR A 105 0.77 -5.45 -2.20
N SER A 106 0.67 -4.99 -0.94
CA SER A 106 0.61 -5.87 0.24
C SER A 106 -0.58 -6.83 0.24
N GLU A 107 -1.69 -6.47 -0.42
CA GLU A 107 -2.86 -7.34 -0.52
C GLU A 107 -2.55 -8.60 -1.33
N ILE A 108 -1.67 -8.48 -2.34
CA ILE A 108 -1.21 -9.62 -3.13
C ILE A 108 -0.10 -10.36 -2.39
N TYR A 109 0.87 -9.66 -1.79
CA TYR A 109 1.97 -10.30 -1.03
C TYR A 109 1.46 -11.22 0.06
N GLN A 110 0.47 -10.79 0.87
CA GLN A 110 -0.16 -11.61 1.90
C GLN A 110 -0.72 -12.93 1.37
N GLN A 111 -1.11 -12.99 0.10
CA GLN A 111 -1.64 -14.22 -0.50
C GLN A 111 -0.55 -15.16 -1.00
N VAL A 112 0.58 -14.62 -1.42
CA VAL A 112 1.66 -15.45 -2.01
C VAL A 112 2.69 -15.90 -0.98
N GLU A 113 2.92 -15.12 0.08
CA GLU A 113 3.86 -15.44 1.17
C GLU A 113 3.52 -16.74 1.90
N ASP A 114 2.23 -17.09 2.01
CA ASP A 114 1.74 -18.33 2.63
C ASP A 114 1.72 -19.54 1.69
N ILE A 115 2.29 -19.43 0.49
CA ILE A 115 2.36 -20.55 -0.45
C ILE A 115 3.68 -21.30 -0.27
N ASP A 116 3.60 -22.55 0.12
CA ASP A 116 4.76 -23.36 0.56
C ASP A 116 5.92 -23.41 -0.43
N PHE A 117 5.68 -23.39 -1.73
CA PHE A 117 6.71 -23.46 -2.75
C PHE A 117 7.31 -22.10 -3.12
N ILE A 118 6.79 -20.98 -2.60
CA ILE A 118 7.29 -19.62 -2.86
C ILE A 118 8.29 -19.23 -1.78
N THR A 119 9.41 -18.63 -2.18
CA THR A 119 10.41 -18.05 -1.29
C THR A 119 10.29 -16.54 -1.26
N GLU A 120 10.14 -15.91 -2.42
CA GLU A 120 10.02 -14.46 -2.56
C GLU A 120 9.05 -14.10 -3.68
N GLY A 121 8.45 -12.93 -3.60
CA GLY A 121 7.58 -12.39 -4.64
C GLY A 121 7.81 -10.90 -4.83
N LEU A 122 7.70 -10.43 -6.08
CA LEU A 122 7.70 -9.03 -6.45
C LEU A 122 6.51 -8.73 -7.34
N VAL A 123 5.65 -7.82 -6.89
CA VAL A 123 4.47 -7.37 -7.64
C VAL A 123 4.75 -6.02 -8.26
N VAL A 124 4.52 -5.89 -9.55
CA VAL A 124 4.67 -4.62 -10.27
C VAL A 124 3.45 -4.36 -11.17
N GLY A 125 3.11 -3.08 -11.32
CA GLY A 125 2.19 -2.63 -12.35
C GLY A 125 2.97 -2.36 -13.64
N GLN A 126 2.49 -2.90 -14.74
CA GLN A 126 3.05 -2.62 -16.07
C GLN A 126 1.99 -1.93 -16.92
N ASP A 127 2.34 -0.80 -17.52
CA ASP A 127 1.49 -0.15 -18.51
C ASP A 127 1.32 -1.08 -19.72
N TYR A 128 0.10 -1.41 -20.07
CA TYR A 128 -0.23 -2.34 -21.15
C TYR A 128 -1.62 -2.06 -21.73
N ASN A 129 -1.69 -1.76 -23.02
CA ASN A 129 -2.95 -1.50 -23.75
C ASN A 129 -3.84 -0.44 -23.06
N ASP A 130 -3.28 0.73 -22.78
CA ASP A 130 -3.94 1.88 -22.13
C ASP A 130 -4.50 1.59 -20.73
N ASP A 131 -4.03 0.52 -20.08
CA ASP A 131 -4.37 0.14 -18.70
C ASP A 131 -3.11 -0.36 -17.98
N VAL A 132 -3.25 -0.70 -16.70
CA VAL A 132 -2.19 -1.31 -15.89
C VAL A 132 -2.48 -2.79 -15.73
N ARG A 133 -1.55 -3.66 -16.15
CA ARG A 133 -1.61 -5.08 -15.81
C ARG A 133 -0.70 -5.40 -14.64
N ILE A 134 -1.13 -6.33 -13.81
CA ILE A 134 -0.34 -6.84 -12.70
C ILE A 134 0.58 -7.93 -13.19
N VAL A 135 1.88 -7.78 -12.94
CA VAL A 135 2.91 -8.79 -13.15
C VAL A 135 3.45 -9.22 -11.79
N LEU A 136 3.46 -10.51 -11.54
CA LEU A 136 4.00 -11.12 -10.33
C LEU A 136 5.23 -11.93 -10.70
N PHE A 137 6.40 -11.51 -10.22
CA PHE A 137 7.62 -12.29 -10.24
C PHE A 137 7.71 -13.11 -8.96
N ILE A 138 8.11 -14.36 -9.05
CA ILE A 138 8.29 -15.22 -7.88
C ILE A 138 9.60 -16.02 -7.97
N THR A 139 10.18 -16.25 -6.80
CA THR A 139 11.26 -17.22 -6.63
C THR A 139 10.69 -18.44 -5.94
N THR A 140 10.90 -19.61 -6.55
CA THR A 140 10.45 -20.89 -5.98
C THR A 140 11.51 -21.49 -5.05
N LYS A 141 11.07 -22.28 -4.08
CA LYS A 141 11.99 -23.06 -3.23
C LYS A 141 12.76 -24.04 -4.10
N ASN A 142 14.07 -24.20 -3.80
CA ASN A 142 14.98 -25.11 -4.50
C ASN A 142 15.06 -24.88 -6.03
N ASN A 143 14.72 -23.70 -6.52
CA ASN A 143 14.63 -23.38 -7.95
C ASN A 143 13.72 -24.36 -8.73
N GLU A 144 12.65 -24.80 -8.10
CA GLU A 144 11.66 -25.63 -8.77
C GLU A 144 11.02 -24.87 -9.95
N GLU A 145 10.71 -25.58 -11.01
CA GLU A 145 10.02 -25.00 -12.18
C GLU A 145 8.63 -24.46 -11.79
N LEU A 146 8.32 -23.28 -12.30
CA LEU A 146 7.00 -22.66 -12.17
C LEU A 146 6.10 -23.15 -13.30
N ASP A 147 5.42 -24.26 -13.06
CA ASP A 147 4.49 -24.89 -13.99
C ASP A 147 3.09 -24.25 -13.98
N ASP A 148 2.25 -24.63 -14.93
CA ASP A 148 0.88 -24.11 -15.06
C ASP A 148 0.00 -24.42 -13.83
N GLU A 149 0.26 -25.50 -13.11
CA GLU A 149 -0.51 -25.91 -11.92
C GLU A 149 -0.19 -24.99 -10.74
N LYS A 150 1.08 -24.67 -10.53
CA LYS A 150 1.54 -23.70 -9.54
C LYS A 150 0.99 -22.30 -9.84
N ILE A 151 1.05 -21.87 -11.11
CA ILE A 151 0.47 -20.59 -11.54
C ILE A 151 -1.03 -20.53 -11.27
N LYS A 152 -1.76 -21.60 -11.58
CA LYS A 152 -3.20 -21.71 -11.31
C LYS A 152 -3.51 -21.65 -9.82
N THR A 153 -2.69 -22.28 -9.00
CA THR A 153 -2.82 -22.26 -7.53
C THR A 153 -2.68 -20.84 -6.99
N ILE A 154 -1.63 -20.11 -7.41
CA ILE A 154 -1.41 -18.72 -7.04
C ILE A 154 -2.61 -17.84 -7.43
N LYS A 155 -3.00 -17.89 -8.70
CA LYS A 155 -4.12 -17.08 -9.22
C LYS A 155 -5.45 -17.40 -8.54
N SER A 156 -5.68 -18.66 -8.22
CA SER A 156 -6.90 -19.11 -7.53
C SER A 156 -6.95 -18.61 -6.08
N LYS A 157 -5.82 -18.66 -5.36
CA LYS A 157 -5.72 -18.17 -3.98
C LYS A 157 -5.98 -16.67 -3.93
N ILE A 158 -5.33 -15.88 -4.79
CA ILE A 158 -5.53 -14.44 -4.87
C ILE A 158 -7.00 -14.10 -5.22
N ARG A 159 -7.58 -14.78 -6.20
CA ARG A 159 -8.98 -14.56 -6.59
C ARG A 159 -9.97 -14.84 -5.46
N LYS A 160 -9.72 -15.91 -4.71
CA LYS A 160 -10.60 -16.35 -3.60
C LYS A 160 -10.56 -15.38 -2.40
N ASN A 161 -9.38 -14.90 -2.05
CA ASN A 161 -9.16 -14.13 -0.82
C ASN A 161 -9.20 -12.60 -1.02
N CYS A 162 -9.02 -12.13 -2.25
CA CYS A 162 -9.09 -10.71 -2.60
C CYS A 162 -10.24 -10.45 -3.59
N SER A 163 -9.89 -10.15 -4.84
CA SER A 163 -10.88 -9.96 -5.91
C SER A 163 -10.31 -10.35 -7.27
N PRO A 164 -11.14 -10.50 -8.31
CA PRO A 164 -10.66 -10.76 -9.67
C PRO A 164 -9.66 -9.71 -10.19
N LYS A 165 -9.75 -8.45 -9.72
CA LYS A 165 -8.84 -7.37 -10.13
C LYS A 165 -7.43 -7.50 -9.55
N HIS A 166 -7.26 -8.24 -8.44
CA HIS A 166 -5.96 -8.51 -7.82
C HIS A 166 -5.18 -9.62 -8.54
N VAL A 167 -5.85 -10.40 -9.39
CA VAL A 167 -5.22 -11.57 -10.04
C VAL A 167 -4.18 -11.10 -11.05
N PRO A 168 -2.89 -11.50 -10.91
CA PRO A 168 -1.87 -11.15 -11.87
C PRO A 168 -2.20 -11.66 -13.28
N SER A 169 -2.03 -10.79 -14.27
CA SER A 169 -2.14 -11.19 -15.67
C SER A 169 -1.00 -12.12 -16.05
N VAL A 170 0.19 -11.81 -15.55
CA VAL A 170 1.44 -12.56 -15.80
C VAL A 170 2.04 -12.99 -14.47
N VAL A 171 2.51 -14.23 -14.38
CA VAL A 171 3.31 -14.79 -13.28
C VAL A 171 4.58 -15.38 -13.89
N ILE A 172 5.74 -14.99 -13.40
CA ILE A 172 7.08 -15.33 -13.92
C ILE A 172 7.94 -15.84 -12.79
#